data_df05adbb10ccdeea190ce8f16215e74e
#
_entry.id   df05adbb10ccdeea190ce8f16215e74e
#
_cell.length_a   1.000
_cell.length_b   1.000
_cell.length_c   1.000
_cell.angle_alpha   90.00
_cell.angle_beta   90.00
_cell.angle_gamma   90.00
#
_symmetry.space_group_name_H-M   'P 1'
#
loop_
_entity.id
_entity.type
_entity.pdbx_description
1 polymer ?
#
loop_
_entity_poly.entity_id
_entity_poly.type
_entity_poly.pdbx_seq_one_letter_code
_entity_poly.pdbx_strand_id
1 'polypeptide(L)'
;MQKTQSPLLRLWQLGREHHGGLIAAIFCAVAGVLLGLLPYLSAGHILVALLTEQQDWNFYLLWCMVALGGYLAKTLLYNLALSLSHKATFQILRDIRKMVLSKMPRLPLGDILDTSSGRLKQIVVDQVESMETTLAHLLPEMTSNLLAPVCVLVYLFTLDWRMALLSLVSIPVGMAFMMAIMGSYGKDYQGAVETTQAMNETIVEYIGGIEVIKAFNQGKNSYEKFSSRVRANAAYYYNWMKKCQFGMALAYAIAPTTLITVLPVGWIFYTDGSLSAEVFLTTIILSMSIVGPLIAAMGFVDNLAKVGTIVGSVDEILLKPEQDHGTQPAQLGKPDIALDHVSFGYAQDKEILHNISLTIPAGSLTALVGPSGSGKSTIAKLIAGFWDVTEGRITLGGVEESRIPLEQLYDQVAFVSQDNYLFDDTIRENIRMGRVNATDQEVEQVAKAAGCDGFIRQLEHGYDTRVGGGGAHLSGGERQRIAIARAMLKNAPVVILDEATAYIDPENEAVVQRAVAKLVEGKTVIVIAHRLSTITGADQIVVVKDGSIEAQGRHEELLRHCPLYADLWQAHMGVKEGETV
;
A
#
# COMPACT_ATOMS: atom_id res chain seq x y z
N MET A 1 -17.20 16.82 4.46
CA MET A 1 -15.84 17.30 4.18
C MET A 1 -15.07 17.37 5.50
N GLN A 2 -14.35 16.32 5.87
CA GLN A 2 -13.40 16.41 6.99
C GLN A 2 -12.29 17.36 6.58
N LYS A 3 -11.98 18.36 7.43
CA LYS A 3 -10.82 19.24 7.23
C LYS A 3 -9.59 18.35 7.00
N THR A 4 -9.00 18.44 5.83
CA THR A 4 -7.74 17.78 5.51
C THR A 4 -6.69 18.23 6.51
N GLN A 5 -6.41 17.38 7.49
CA GLN A 5 -5.32 17.61 8.45
C GLN A 5 -4.01 17.69 7.65
N SER A 6 -3.08 18.54 8.11
CA SER A 6 -1.75 18.56 7.52
C SER A 6 -1.15 17.14 7.51
N PRO A 7 -0.61 16.64 6.38
CA PRO A 7 -0.02 15.31 6.28
C PRO A 7 1.03 15.03 7.35
N LEU A 8 1.79 16.04 7.75
CA LEU A 8 2.78 15.93 8.83
C LEU A 8 2.14 15.72 10.20
N LEU A 9 1.01 16.40 10.47
CA LEU A 9 0.27 16.21 11.71
C LEU A 9 -0.33 14.80 11.76
N ARG A 10 -0.82 14.31 10.62
CA ARG A 10 -1.35 12.96 10.49
C ARG A 10 -0.26 11.91 10.72
N LEU A 11 0.91 12.09 10.11
CA LEU A 11 2.06 11.21 10.33
C LEU A 11 2.52 11.22 11.80
N TRP A 12 2.53 12.39 12.43
CA TRP A 12 2.80 12.52 13.86
C TRP A 12 1.82 11.71 14.69
N GLN A 13 0.54 11.76 14.40
CA GLN A 13 -0.49 10.95 15.07
C GLN A 13 -0.25 9.44 14.89
N LEU A 14 0.06 9.01 13.66
CA LEU A 14 0.37 7.60 13.36
C LEU A 14 1.61 7.09 14.12
N GLY A 15 2.60 7.96 14.36
CA GLY A 15 3.83 7.64 15.10
C GLY A 15 3.77 7.88 16.61
N ARG A 16 2.60 8.09 17.20
CA ARG A 16 2.41 8.54 18.59
C ARG A 16 3.20 7.73 19.63
N GLU A 17 3.28 6.43 19.47
CA GLU A 17 3.97 5.54 20.41
C GLU A 17 5.50 5.71 20.40
N HIS A 18 6.05 6.32 19.34
CA HIS A 18 7.51 6.44 19.12
C HIS A 18 8.03 7.87 19.26
N HIS A 19 7.20 8.82 19.72
CA HIS A 19 7.59 10.22 19.89
C HIS A 19 8.81 10.38 20.80
N GLY A 20 8.96 9.55 21.84
CA GLY A 20 10.08 9.62 22.77
C GLY A 20 11.45 9.50 22.07
N GLY A 21 11.56 8.57 21.12
CA GLY A 21 12.78 8.38 20.33
C GLY A 21 13.08 9.58 19.40
N LEU A 22 12.03 10.12 18.75
CA LEU A 22 12.16 11.29 17.87
C LEU A 22 12.55 12.55 18.64
N ILE A 23 11.94 12.78 19.80
CA ILE A 23 12.26 13.93 20.67
C ILE A 23 13.70 13.80 21.20
N ALA A 24 14.12 12.62 21.64
CA ALA A 24 15.51 12.39 22.06
C ALA A 24 16.51 12.64 20.91
N ALA A 25 16.18 12.26 19.68
CA ALA A 25 17.00 12.56 18.51
C ALA A 25 17.14 14.08 18.27
N ILE A 26 16.06 14.85 18.42
CA ILE A 26 16.09 16.31 18.32
C ILE A 26 16.99 16.91 19.41
N PHE A 27 16.88 16.47 20.66
CA PHE A 27 17.75 16.95 21.74
C PHE A 27 19.24 16.65 21.48
N CYS A 28 19.56 15.45 20.99
CA CYS A 28 20.92 15.11 20.59
C CYS A 28 21.42 15.98 19.43
N ALA A 29 20.57 16.26 18.45
CA ALA A 29 20.89 17.13 17.32
C ALA A 29 21.18 18.57 17.77
N VAL A 30 20.33 19.15 18.65
CA VAL A 30 20.51 20.48 19.24
C VAL A 30 21.85 20.56 20.00
N ALA A 31 22.10 19.61 20.90
CA ALA A 31 23.37 19.57 21.66
C ALA A 31 24.58 19.41 20.72
N GLY A 32 24.45 18.58 19.69
CA GLY A 32 25.48 18.41 18.67
C GLY A 32 25.79 19.69 17.90
N VAL A 33 24.77 20.49 17.56
CA VAL A 33 24.93 21.81 16.89
C VAL A 33 25.69 22.76 17.79
N LEU A 34 25.29 22.89 19.07
CA LEU A 34 25.96 23.82 20.02
C LEU A 34 27.42 23.46 20.21
N LEU A 35 27.74 22.19 20.43
CA LEU A 35 29.13 21.71 20.56
C LEU A 35 29.89 21.81 19.23
N GLY A 36 29.22 21.73 18.12
CA GLY A 36 29.78 21.89 16.78
C GLY A 36 30.24 23.32 16.46
N LEU A 37 29.88 24.32 17.24
CA LEU A 37 30.40 25.68 17.12
C LEU A 37 31.80 25.83 17.74
N LEU A 38 32.19 24.98 18.71
CA LEU A 38 33.46 25.06 19.41
C LEU A 38 34.68 25.01 18.47
N PRO A 39 34.76 24.16 17.42
CA PRO A 39 35.88 24.21 16.49
C PRO A 39 36.05 25.54 15.78
N TYR A 40 34.96 26.20 15.39
CA TYR A 40 34.99 27.49 14.70
C TYR A 40 35.43 28.61 15.64
N LEU A 41 34.93 28.62 16.89
CA LEU A 41 35.37 29.55 17.93
C LEU A 41 36.83 29.36 18.26
N SER A 42 37.28 28.11 18.41
CA SER A 42 38.69 27.79 18.66
C SER A 42 39.59 28.27 17.52
N ALA A 43 39.18 28.07 16.27
CA ALA A 43 39.93 28.58 15.10
C ALA A 43 40.06 30.10 15.13
N GLY A 44 38.98 30.82 15.51
CA GLY A 44 38.99 32.27 15.67
C GLY A 44 40.03 32.72 16.73
N HIS A 45 39.99 32.10 17.92
CA HIS A 45 40.96 32.43 19.01
C HIS A 45 42.39 32.10 18.63
N ILE A 46 42.64 30.96 17.98
CA ILE A 46 43.98 30.57 17.53
C ILE A 46 44.49 31.59 16.50
N LEU A 47 43.66 32.00 15.54
CA LEU A 47 44.07 32.93 14.49
C LEU A 47 44.40 34.32 15.05
N VAL A 48 43.62 34.80 16.00
CA VAL A 48 43.89 36.05 16.71
C VAL A 48 45.21 35.99 17.51
N ALA A 49 45.42 34.91 18.26
CA ALA A 49 46.66 34.69 19.01
C ALA A 49 47.89 34.68 18.10
N LEU A 50 47.81 34.07 16.91
CA LEU A 50 48.87 34.08 15.90
C LEU A 50 49.16 35.49 15.39
N LEU A 51 48.15 36.32 15.18
CA LEU A 51 48.33 37.69 14.71
C LEU A 51 48.85 38.63 15.79
N THR A 52 48.55 38.36 17.05
CA THR A 52 49.09 39.10 18.21
C THR A 52 50.42 38.58 18.71
N GLU A 53 51.04 37.66 17.95
CA GLU A 53 52.37 37.06 18.27
C GLU A 53 52.44 36.40 19.67
N GLN A 54 51.33 35.84 20.15
CA GLN A 54 51.29 35.14 21.45
C GLN A 54 52.13 33.89 21.40
N GLN A 55 53.10 33.78 22.35
CA GLN A 55 54.06 32.67 22.37
C GLN A 55 53.68 31.56 23.38
N ASP A 56 52.50 31.56 23.99
CA ASP A 56 52.09 30.53 24.95
C ASP A 56 51.54 29.28 24.25
N TRP A 57 52.38 28.23 24.21
CA TRP A 57 52.01 26.93 23.65
C TRP A 57 50.83 26.27 24.36
N ASN A 58 50.61 26.52 25.66
CA ASN A 58 49.51 25.95 26.42
C ASN A 58 48.18 26.51 25.92
N PHE A 59 48.15 27.80 25.50
CA PHE A 59 46.97 28.41 24.91
C PHE A 59 46.59 27.72 23.61
N TYR A 60 47.50 27.50 22.70
CA TYR A 60 47.25 26.79 21.42
C TYR A 60 46.80 25.36 21.64
N LEU A 61 47.49 24.63 22.54
CA LEU A 61 47.13 23.25 22.88
C LEU A 61 45.69 23.18 23.46
N LEU A 62 45.34 24.09 24.39
CA LEU A 62 44.01 24.17 24.97
C LEU A 62 42.92 24.32 23.89
N TRP A 63 43.07 25.30 23.00
CA TRP A 63 42.09 25.56 21.97
C TRP A 63 42.05 24.45 20.90
N CYS A 64 43.15 23.81 20.59
CA CYS A 64 43.16 22.60 19.75
C CYS A 64 42.42 21.44 20.43
N MET A 65 42.58 21.25 21.71
CA MET A 65 41.85 20.21 22.47
C MET A 65 40.35 20.53 22.57
N VAL A 66 39.99 21.79 22.76
CA VAL A 66 38.59 22.25 22.75
C VAL A 66 37.94 22.00 21.36
N ALA A 67 38.66 22.33 20.29
CA ALA A 67 38.20 22.09 18.92
C ALA A 67 37.97 20.57 18.66
N LEU A 68 38.98 19.74 19.02
CA LEU A 68 38.91 18.31 18.88
C LEU A 68 37.75 17.70 19.70
N GLY A 69 37.64 18.10 20.97
CA GLY A 69 36.59 17.66 21.87
C GLY A 69 35.19 18.05 21.36
N GLY A 70 35.03 19.29 20.90
CA GLY A 70 33.79 19.77 20.29
C GLY A 70 33.41 18.99 19.03
N TYR A 71 34.38 18.72 18.15
CA TYR A 71 34.16 17.94 16.93
C TYR A 71 33.74 16.49 17.20
N LEU A 72 34.46 15.84 18.12
CA LEU A 72 34.17 14.46 18.54
C LEU A 72 32.78 14.38 19.20
N ALA A 73 32.48 15.29 20.12
CA ALA A 73 31.19 15.34 20.81
C ALA A 73 30.03 15.60 19.79
N LYS A 74 30.19 16.54 18.85
CA LYS A 74 29.24 16.76 17.74
C LYS A 74 28.99 15.47 16.97
N THR A 75 30.08 14.79 16.57
CA THR A 75 29.99 13.59 15.75
C THR A 75 29.28 12.45 16.49
N LEU A 76 29.59 12.23 17.74
CA LEU A 76 28.95 11.23 18.58
C LEU A 76 27.46 11.52 18.79
N LEU A 77 27.12 12.77 19.14
CA LEU A 77 25.72 13.18 19.32
C LEU A 77 24.90 13.11 18.01
N TYR A 78 25.50 13.48 16.89
CA TYR A 78 24.85 13.38 15.60
C TYR A 78 24.56 11.92 15.22
N ASN A 79 25.54 11.02 15.38
CA ASN A 79 25.33 9.59 15.13
C ASN A 79 24.30 8.98 16.09
N LEU A 80 24.28 9.41 17.35
CA LEU A 80 23.26 9.00 18.31
C LEU A 80 21.88 9.50 17.91
N ALA A 81 21.75 10.77 17.49
CA ALA A 81 20.51 11.34 16.99
C ALA A 81 19.96 10.57 15.79
N LEU A 82 20.82 10.25 14.80
CA LEU A 82 20.44 9.45 13.63
C LEU A 82 20.01 8.03 14.05
N SER A 83 20.78 7.37 14.93
CA SER A 83 20.43 6.02 15.41
C SER A 83 19.06 5.96 16.08
N LEU A 84 18.77 6.93 16.95
CA LEU A 84 17.46 7.06 17.61
C LEU A 84 16.34 7.34 16.61
N SER A 85 16.59 8.23 15.66
CA SER A 85 15.62 8.59 14.61
C SER A 85 15.33 7.42 13.69
N HIS A 86 16.33 6.69 13.19
CA HIS A 86 16.15 5.49 12.37
C HIS A 86 15.36 4.42 13.12
N LYS A 87 15.70 4.13 14.38
CA LYS A 87 14.97 3.15 15.19
C LYS A 87 13.50 3.52 15.33
N ALA A 88 13.19 4.77 15.65
CA ALA A 88 11.80 5.25 15.76
C ALA A 88 11.08 5.19 14.40
N THR A 89 11.74 5.58 13.32
CA THR A 89 11.21 5.52 11.96
C THR A 89 10.83 4.11 11.55
N PHE A 90 11.73 3.12 11.70
CA PHE A 90 11.40 1.73 11.37
C PHE A 90 10.22 1.18 12.17
N GLN A 91 10.10 1.59 13.44
CA GLN A 91 8.96 1.22 14.27
C GLN A 91 7.65 1.85 13.75
N ILE A 92 7.67 3.12 13.37
CA ILE A 92 6.52 3.82 12.77
C ILE A 92 6.10 3.14 11.47
N LEU A 93 7.04 2.85 10.56
CA LEU A 93 6.75 2.19 9.27
C LEU A 93 6.18 0.78 9.47
N ARG A 94 6.72 0.02 10.43
CA ARG A 94 6.17 -1.28 10.83
C ARG A 94 4.72 -1.15 11.28
N ASP A 95 4.42 -0.17 12.11
CA ASP A 95 3.08 -0.01 12.70
C ASP A 95 2.08 0.50 11.67
N ILE A 96 2.50 1.37 10.74
CA ILE A 96 1.68 1.75 9.57
C ILE A 96 1.32 0.50 8.74
N ARG A 97 2.31 -0.35 8.42
CA ARG A 97 2.06 -1.60 7.69
C ARG A 97 1.09 -2.52 8.43
N LYS A 98 1.28 -2.67 9.74
CA LYS A 98 0.36 -3.45 10.60
C LYS A 98 -1.07 -2.89 10.55
N MET A 99 -1.24 -1.58 10.71
CA MET A 99 -2.56 -0.94 10.66
C MET A 99 -3.26 -1.20 9.32
N VAL A 100 -2.55 -1.01 8.20
CA VAL A 100 -3.13 -1.25 6.86
C VAL A 100 -3.49 -2.72 6.67
N LEU A 101 -2.56 -3.64 6.98
CA LEU A 101 -2.79 -5.08 6.81
C LEU A 101 -3.88 -5.63 7.73
N SER A 102 -3.98 -5.13 8.98
CA SER A 102 -5.04 -5.56 9.91
C SER A 102 -6.41 -5.00 9.57
N LYS A 103 -6.47 -3.91 8.81
CA LYS A 103 -7.73 -3.32 8.35
C LYS A 103 -8.29 -4.03 7.12
N MET A 104 -7.44 -4.50 6.20
CA MET A 104 -7.88 -5.13 4.94
C MET A 104 -8.96 -6.23 5.12
N PRO A 105 -8.83 -7.19 6.05
CA PRO A 105 -9.85 -8.22 6.22
C PRO A 105 -11.20 -7.73 6.75
N ARG A 106 -11.29 -6.49 7.22
CA ARG A 106 -12.50 -5.86 7.76
C ARG A 106 -13.19 -4.94 6.74
N LEU A 107 -12.54 -4.68 5.61
CA LEU A 107 -13.14 -3.91 4.53
C LEU A 107 -14.04 -4.79 3.68
N PRO A 108 -15.13 -4.24 3.10
CA PRO A 108 -15.88 -4.93 2.06
C PRO A 108 -14.94 -5.46 0.97
N LEU A 109 -15.16 -6.69 0.52
CA LEU A 109 -14.26 -7.33 -0.46
C LEU A 109 -14.12 -6.50 -1.76
N GLY A 110 -15.19 -5.79 -2.17
CA GLY A 110 -15.15 -4.89 -3.33
C GLY A 110 -14.11 -3.80 -3.22
N ASP A 111 -13.98 -3.20 -2.05
CA ASP A 111 -12.99 -2.14 -1.80
C ASP A 111 -11.55 -2.63 -1.99
N ILE A 112 -11.31 -3.92 -1.79
CA ILE A 112 -10.01 -4.56 -2.01
C ILE A 112 -9.85 -4.96 -3.47
N LEU A 113 -10.88 -5.55 -4.10
CA LEU A 113 -10.84 -6.02 -5.48
C LEU A 113 -10.77 -4.88 -6.51
N ASP A 114 -11.41 -3.75 -6.22
CA ASP A 114 -11.35 -2.54 -7.07
C ASP A 114 -9.94 -1.91 -7.08
N THR A 115 -9.13 -2.22 -6.07
CA THR A 115 -7.74 -1.79 -6.01
C THR A 115 -6.83 -2.91 -6.49
N SER A 116 -6.08 -2.70 -7.57
CA SER A 116 -5.18 -3.73 -8.07
C SER A 116 -4.18 -4.17 -6.99
N SER A 117 -3.86 -5.47 -6.94
CA SER A 117 -2.86 -6.03 -6.00
C SER A 117 -1.49 -5.35 -6.13
N GLY A 118 -1.13 -4.93 -7.35
CA GLY A 118 0.08 -4.14 -7.60
C GLY A 118 0.05 -2.78 -6.90
N ARG A 119 -1.10 -2.07 -6.92
CA ARG A 119 -1.25 -0.79 -6.20
C ARG A 119 -1.21 -0.98 -4.68
N LEU A 120 -1.87 -2.00 -4.16
CA LEU A 120 -1.80 -2.32 -2.72
C LEU A 120 -0.38 -2.64 -2.28
N LYS A 121 0.34 -3.49 -3.03
CA LYS A 121 1.76 -3.75 -2.79
C LYS A 121 2.59 -2.47 -2.85
N GLN A 122 2.37 -1.63 -3.85
CA GLN A 122 3.08 -0.35 -4.00
C GLN A 122 2.87 0.55 -2.77
N ILE A 123 1.63 0.66 -2.25
CA ILE A 123 1.34 1.49 -1.07
C ILE A 123 2.02 0.89 0.18
N VAL A 124 1.77 -0.40 0.47
CA VAL A 124 2.18 -1.03 1.74
C VAL A 124 3.69 -1.30 1.80
N VAL A 125 4.30 -1.63 0.68
CA VAL A 125 5.73 -1.98 0.63
C VAL A 125 6.54 -0.80 0.12
N ASP A 126 6.38 -0.42 -1.14
CA ASP A 126 7.33 0.46 -1.83
C ASP A 126 7.22 1.92 -1.35
N GLN A 127 5.99 2.46 -1.22
CA GLN A 127 5.78 3.84 -0.76
C GLN A 127 6.09 4.00 0.73
N VAL A 128 5.61 3.10 1.59
CA VAL A 128 5.92 3.15 3.02
C VAL A 128 7.43 3.03 3.25
N GLU A 129 8.14 2.12 2.53
CA GLU A 129 9.61 2.02 2.61
C GLU A 129 10.29 3.32 2.17
N SER A 130 9.81 3.94 1.11
CA SER A 130 10.41 5.18 0.59
C SER A 130 10.31 6.38 1.54
N MET A 131 9.47 6.32 2.58
CA MET A 131 9.43 7.33 3.64
C MET A 131 10.60 7.22 4.64
N GLU A 132 11.26 6.04 4.72
CA GLU A 132 12.31 5.78 5.71
C GLU A 132 13.38 6.87 5.69
N THR A 133 14.04 7.05 4.55
CA THR A 133 15.12 8.02 4.40
C THR A 133 14.69 9.43 4.80
N THR A 134 13.48 9.84 4.37
CA THR A 134 12.97 11.17 4.71
C THR A 134 12.71 11.32 6.21
N LEU A 135 12.02 10.36 6.83
CA LEU A 135 11.65 10.44 8.25
C LEU A 135 12.84 10.32 9.17
N ALA A 136 13.78 9.42 8.87
CA ALA A 136 14.96 9.19 9.71
C ALA A 136 15.89 10.41 9.74
N HIS A 137 16.02 11.11 8.60
CA HIS A 137 16.91 12.25 8.47
C HIS A 137 16.22 13.60 8.71
N LEU A 138 14.90 13.68 8.48
CA LEU A 138 14.15 14.94 8.54
C LEU A 138 14.33 15.67 9.88
N LEU A 139 14.03 15.01 11.00
CA LEU A 139 14.02 15.68 12.30
C LEU A 139 15.43 16.08 12.77
N PRO A 140 16.44 15.17 12.80
CA PRO A 140 17.78 15.55 13.27
C PRO A 140 18.48 16.51 12.30
N GLU A 141 18.36 16.31 10.97
CA GLU A 141 19.06 17.15 10.00
C GLU A 141 18.39 18.51 9.80
N MET A 142 17.05 18.57 9.70
CA MET A 142 16.35 19.87 9.66
C MET A 142 16.62 20.70 10.90
N THR A 143 16.59 20.06 12.09
CA THR A 143 16.95 20.73 13.34
C THR A 143 18.37 21.28 13.28
N SER A 144 19.34 20.47 12.86
CA SER A 144 20.74 20.91 12.75
C SER A 144 20.92 21.99 11.70
N ASN A 145 20.33 21.82 10.52
CA ASN A 145 20.53 22.72 9.39
C ASN A 145 19.83 24.08 9.57
N LEU A 146 18.76 24.14 10.37
CA LEU A 146 18.10 25.41 10.71
C LEU A 146 18.71 26.07 11.94
N LEU A 147 19.06 25.29 12.96
CA LEU A 147 19.57 25.82 14.22
C LEU A 147 21.02 26.35 14.09
N ALA A 148 21.90 25.66 13.35
CA ALA A 148 23.29 26.07 13.23
C ALA A 148 23.47 27.48 12.65
N PRO A 149 22.84 27.86 11.52
CA PRO A 149 22.90 29.25 11.04
C PRO A 149 22.34 30.27 12.03
N VAL A 150 21.24 29.92 12.72
CA VAL A 150 20.65 30.82 13.73
C VAL A 150 21.63 31.05 14.88
N CYS A 151 22.24 30.01 15.42
CA CYS A 151 23.24 30.13 16.50
C CYS A 151 24.44 30.97 16.06
N VAL A 152 24.95 30.73 14.84
CA VAL A 152 26.05 31.51 14.27
C VAL A 152 25.66 32.99 14.13
N LEU A 153 24.49 33.28 13.58
CA LEU A 153 24.02 34.65 13.40
C LEU A 153 23.82 35.35 14.75
N VAL A 154 23.18 34.72 15.72
CA VAL A 154 23.03 35.27 17.06
C VAL A 154 24.39 35.63 17.64
N TYR A 155 25.39 34.78 17.52
CA TYR A 155 26.74 35.04 17.98
C TYR A 155 27.40 36.19 17.21
N LEU A 156 27.31 36.24 15.89
CA LEU A 156 27.80 37.35 15.07
C LEU A 156 27.17 38.68 15.44
N PHE A 157 25.85 38.73 15.74
CA PHE A 157 25.17 39.93 16.22
C PHE A 157 25.70 40.43 17.57
N THR A 158 26.16 39.56 18.44
CA THR A 158 26.79 39.94 19.71
C THR A 158 28.19 40.52 19.52
N LEU A 159 28.88 40.15 18.43
CA LEU A 159 30.22 40.68 18.10
C LEU A 159 30.14 42.05 17.40
N ASP A 160 29.47 42.09 16.24
CA ASP A 160 29.23 43.33 15.49
C ASP A 160 28.01 43.15 14.56
N TRP A 161 26.94 43.93 14.80
CA TRP A 161 25.71 43.83 14.05
C TRP A 161 25.88 44.15 12.54
N ARG A 162 26.83 45.05 12.19
CA ARG A 162 27.13 45.44 10.78
C ARG A 162 27.69 44.24 10.03
N MET A 163 28.66 43.54 10.63
CA MET A 163 29.29 42.33 10.06
C MET A 163 28.29 41.17 9.96
N ALA A 164 27.41 41.02 10.95
CA ALA A 164 26.32 40.06 10.89
C ALA A 164 25.38 40.30 9.71
N LEU A 165 24.97 41.55 9.48
CA LEU A 165 24.14 41.91 8.32
C LEU A 165 24.86 41.70 6.99
N LEU A 166 26.15 42.01 6.89
CA LEU A 166 26.96 41.76 5.70
C LEU A 166 27.03 40.29 5.35
N SER A 167 27.07 39.41 6.37
CA SER A 167 27.05 37.95 6.18
C SER A 167 25.74 37.40 5.59
N LEU A 168 24.66 38.20 5.66
CA LEU A 168 23.36 37.82 5.11
C LEU A 168 23.10 38.34 3.67
N VAL A 169 23.86 39.30 3.17
CA VAL A 169 23.57 40.00 1.89
C VAL A 169 23.50 39.05 0.69
N SER A 170 24.36 38.04 0.64
CA SER A 170 24.39 37.08 -0.48
C SER A 170 23.14 36.20 -0.54
N ILE A 171 22.46 35.95 0.59
CA ILE A 171 21.28 35.07 0.68
C ILE A 171 20.08 35.63 -0.10
N PRO A 172 19.59 36.88 0.14
CA PRO A 172 18.49 37.42 -0.64
C PRO A 172 18.77 37.51 -2.13
N VAL A 173 20.02 37.78 -2.51
CA VAL A 173 20.42 37.84 -3.94
C VAL A 173 20.32 36.44 -4.56
N GLY A 174 20.87 35.41 -3.92
CA GLY A 174 20.73 34.01 -4.37
C GLY A 174 19.26 33.56 -4.42
N MET A 175 18.48 33.89 -3.37
CA MET A 175 17.05 33.62 -3.33
C MET A 175 16.25 34.29 -4.44
N ALA A 176 16.61 35.52 -4.87
CA ALA A 176 15.93 36.18 -5.98
C ALA A 176 16.04 35.37 -7.28
N PHE A 177 17.21 34.80 -7.59
CA PHE A 177 17.38 33.90 -8.74
C PHE A 177 16.56 32.60 -8.59
N MET A 178 16.49 32.05 -7.38
CA MET A 178 15.67 30.87 -7.12
C MET A 178 14.17 31.16 -7.30
N MET A 179 13.66 32.29 -6.77
CA MET A 179 12.26 32.68 -6.89
C MET A 179 11.86 32.94 -8.35
N ALA A 180 12.76 33.47 -9.18
CA ALA A 180 12.51 33.65 -10.61
C ALA A 180 12.20 32.32 -11.33
N ILE A 181 12.79 31.21 -10.88
CA ILE A 181 12.53 29.87 -11.41
C ILE A 181 11.23 29.30 -10.85
N MET A 182 10.96 29.51 -9.55
CA MET A 182 9.80 28.96 -8.85
C MET A 182 8.46 29.38 -9.47
N GLY A 183 8.38 30.52 -10.14
CA GLY A 183 7.15 31.00 -10.78
C GLY A 183 6.56 30.06 -11.84
N SER A 184 7.37 29.26 -12.51
CA SER A 184 6.92 28.24 -13.49
C SER A 184 7.05 26.79 -12.99
N TYR A 185 7.68 26.58 -11.84
CA TYR A 185 8.04 25.26 -11.34
C TYR A 185 6.84 24.31 -11.22
N GLY A 186 5.73 24.77 -10.64
CA GLY A 186 4.52 23.96 -10.47
C GLY A 186 3.95 23.45 -11.80
N LYS A 187 3.93 24.30 -12.83
CA LYS A 187 3.46 23.91 -14.17
C LYS A 187 4.43 22.94 -14.85
N ASP A 188 5.72 23.23 -14.76
CA ASP A 188 6.76 22.38 -15.37
C ASP A 188 6.82 21.00 -14.66
N TYR A 189 6.63 20.96 -13.33
CA TYR A 189 6.53 19.73 -12.55
C TYR A 189 5.32 18.89 -12.93
N GLN A 190 4.14 19.51 -13.04
CA GLN A 190 2.93 18.81 -13.47
C GLN A 190 3.10 18.17 -14.87
N GLY A 191 3.66 18.90 -15.84
CA GLY A 191 3.93 18.34 -17.15
C GLY A 191 4.95 17.19 -17.13
N ALA A 192 5.94 17.24 -16.21
CA ALA A 192 6.87 16.13 -16.01
C ALA A 192 6.13 14.88 -15.45
N VAL A 193 5.22 15.05 -14.52
CA VAL A 193 4.38 13.97 -13.99
C VAL A 193 3.51 13.37 -15.09
N GLU A 194 2.83 14.18 -15.88
CA GLU A 194 1.96 13.73 -16.98
C GLU A 194 2.74 12.94 -18.05
N THR A 195 3.90 13.43 -18.46
CA THR A 195 4.74 12.70 -19.45
C THR A 195 5.31 11.40 -18.90
N THR A 196 5.66 11.36 -17.61
CA THR A 196 6.12 10.15 -16.91
C THR A 196 4.99 9.13 -16.79
N GLN A 197 3.79 9.57 -16.44
CA GLN A 197 2.62 8.69 -16.36
C GLN A 197 2.29 8.08 -17.72
N ALA A 198 2.24 8.90 -18.79
CA ALA A 198 1.99 8.41 -20.14
C ALA A 198 3.06 7.40 -20.64
N MET A 199 4.30 7.57 -20.22
CA MET A 199 5.38 6.60 -20.48
C MET A 199 5.12 5.30 -19.71
N ASN A 200 4.82 5.36 -18.42
CA ASN A 200 4.56 4.19 -17.58
C ASN A 200 3.35 3.40 -18.06
N GLU A 201 2.25 4.05 -18.43
CA GLU A 201 1.07 3.40 -19.01
C GLU A 201 1.44 2.62 -20.28
N THR A 202 2.28 3.21 -21.15
CA THR A 202 2.74 2.53 -22.37
C THR A 202 3.65 1.33 -22.06
N ILE A 203 4.47 1.40 -21.00
CA ILE A 203 5.28 0.26 -20.54
C ILE A 203 4.40 -0.90 -20.08
N VAL A 204 3.38 -0.60 -19.26
CA VAL A 204 2.45 -1.61 -18.75
C VAL A 204 1.66 -2.24 -19.91
N GLU A 205 1.16 -1.43 -20.86
CA GLU A 205 0.50 -1.91 -22.07
C GLU A 205 1.42 -2.84 -22.90
N TYR A 206 2.68 -2.44 -23.10
CA TYR A 206 3.65 -3.23 -23.85
C TYR A 206 3.97 -4.57 -23.19
N ILE A 207 4.21 -4.58 -21.89
CA ILE A 207 4.52 -5.81 -21.14
C ILE A 207 3.28 -6.71 -21.04
N GLY A 208 2.12 -6.15 -20.70
CA GLY A 208 0.87 -6.91 -20.57
C GLY A 208 0.37 -7.48 -21.89
N GLY A 209 0.64 -6.78 -23.01
CA GLY A 209 0.28 -7.22 -24.36
C GLY A 209 1.35 -8.02 -25.12
N ILE A 210 2.44 -8.44 -24.46
CA ILE A 210 3.60 -9.02 -25.15
C ILE A 210 3.26 -10.29 -25.95
N GLU A 211 2.32 -11.10 -25.47
CA GLU A 211 1.85 -12.29 -26.17
C GLU A 211 1.17 -11.92 -27.49
N VAL A 212 0.27 -10.93 -27.45
CA VAL A 212 -0.45 -10.43 -28.64
C VAL A 212 0.54 -9.80 -29.63
N ILE A 213 1.48 -8.97 -29.13
CA ILE A 213 2.53 -8.35 -29.94
C ILE A 213 3.35 -9.41 -30.67
N LYS A 214 3.73 -10.52 -30.00
CA LYS A 214 4.45 -11.63 -30.59
C LYS A 214 3.60 -12.42 -31.58
N ALA A 215 2.37 -12.78 -31.18
CA ALA A 215 1.45 -13.57 -32.00
C ALA A 215 1.13 -12.89 -33.33
N PHE A 216 0.95 -11.56 -33.33
CA PHE A 216 0.62 -10.78 -34.52
C PHE A 216 1.82 -10.08 -35.17
N ASN A 217 3.04 -10.37 -34.74
CA ASN A 217 4.31 -9.81 -35.28
C ASN A 217 4.32 -8.27 -35.30
N GLN A 218 3.75 -7.64 -34.26
CA GLN A 218 3.67 -6.18 -34.13
C GLN A 218 4.84 -5.58 -33.30
N GLY A 219 5.94 -6.31 -33.15
CA GLY A 219 7.07 -5.91 -32.31
C GLY A 219 7.65 -4.54 -32.69
N LYS A 220 7.80 -4.26 -34.00
CA LYS A 220 8.37 -2.98 -34.49
C LYS A 220 7.45 -1.78 -34.15
N ASN A 221 6.17 -1.86 -34.47
CA ASN A 221 5.22 -0.76 -34.25
C ASN A 221 5.01 -0.47 -32.75
N SER A 222 4.89 -1.52 -31.94
CA SER A 222 4.74 -1.39 -30.49
C SER A 222 6.00 -0.82 -29.84
N TYR A 223 7.18 -1.22 -30.30
CA TYR A 223 8.44 -0.64 -29.85
C TYR A 223 8.60 0.83 -30.26
N GLU A 224 8.17 1.23 -31.45
CA GLU A 224 8.18 2.63 -31.88
C GLU A 224 7.27 3.51 -31.02
N LYS A 225 6.05 3.03 -30.68
CA LYS A 225 5.14 3.71 -29.75
C LYS A 225 5.81 3.93 -28.39
N PHE A 226 6.38 2.87 -27.81
CA PHE A 226 7.13 2.93 -26.55
C PHE A 226 8.32 3.90 -26.64
N SER A 227 9.18 3.74 -27.64
CA SER A 227 10.37 4.57 -27.85
C SER A 227 10.02 6.06 -28.01
N SER A 228 8.91 6.38 -28.68
CA SER A 228 8.43 7.76 -28.84
C SER A 228 8.03 8.39 -27.49
N ARG A 229 7.36 7.63 -26.61
CA ARG A 229 6.98 8.08 -25.26
C ARG A 229 8.19 8.31 -24.36
N VAL A 230 9.17 7.40 -24.41
CA VAL A 230 10.44 7.55 -23.67
C VAL A 230 11.19 8.81 -24.14
N ARG A 231 11.28 9.03 -25.47
CA ARG A 231 11.92 10.24 -26.00
C ARG A 231 11.18 11.51 -25.63
N ALA A 232 9.85 11.50 -25.67
CA ALA A 232 9.04 12.66 -25.28
C ALA A 232 9.24 13.01 -23.79
N ASN A 233 9.24 11.99 -22.91
CA ASN A 233 9.54 12.19 -21.49
C ASN A 233 10.95 12.74 -21.28
N ALA A 234 11.96 12.13 -21.89
CA ALA A 234 13.35 12.58 -21.79
C ALA A 234 13.53 14.01 -22.32
N ALA A 235 12.90 14.35 -23.46
CA ALA A 235 12.93 15.69 -24.04
C ALA A 235 12.27 16.72 -23.12
N TYR A 236 11.15 16.35 -22.48
CA TYR A 236 10.48 17.24 -21.51
C TYR A 236 11.40 17.57 -20.33
N TYR A 237 11.97 16.56 -19.68
CA TYR A 237 12.91 16.75 -18.58
C TYR A 237 14.15 17.55 -19.00
N TYR A 238 14.72 17.24 -20.16
CA TYR A 238 15.87 17.97 -20.70
C TYR A 238 15.55 19.47 -20.89
N ASN A 239 14.41 19.79 -21.51
CA ASN A 239 14.00 21.18 -21.74
C ASN A 239 13.70 21.90 -20.43
N TRP A 240 13.05 21.25 -19.47
CA TRP A 240 12.81 21.81 -18.15
C TRP A 240 14.13 22.08 -17.41
N MET A 241 15.04 21.09 -17.34
CA MET A 241 16.35 21.28 -16.73
C MET A 241 17.15 22.40 -17.39
N LYS A 242 17.17 22.46 -18.72
CA LYS A 242 17.84 23.52 -19.49
C LYS A 242 17.27 24.91 -19.13
N LYS A 243 15.95 25.02 -18.98
CA LYS A 243 15.28 26.28 -18.57
C LYS A 243 15.70 26.71 -17.16
N CYS A 244 15.81 25.78 -16.22
CA CYS A 244 16.14 26.07 -14.83
C CYS A 244 17.65 26.22 -14.57
N GLN A 245 18.51 25.59 -15.37
CA GLN A 245 19.94 25.41 -15.12
C GLN A 245 20.68 26.74 -14.84
N PHE A 246 20.44 27.78 -15.64
CA PHE A 246 21.16 29.04 -15.48
C PHE A 246 20.81 29.75 -14.16
N GLY A 247 19.53 29.85 -13.84
CA GLY A 247 19.09 30.47 -12.59
C GLY A 247 19.49 29.66 -11.35
N MET A 248 19.40 28.31 -11.41
CA MET A 248 19.90 27.44 -10.35
C MET A 248 21.41 27.59 -10.16
N ALA A 249 22.19 27.60 -11.23
CA ALA A 249 23.64 27.77 -11.15
C ALA A 249 24.02 29.11 -10.50
N LEU A 250 23.33 30.20 -10.85
CA LEU A 250 23.54 31.50 -10.21
C LEU A 250 23.12 31.49 -8.72
N ALA A 251 21.97 30.90 -8.39
CA ALA A 251 21.53 30.80 -7.02
C ALA A 251 22.53 30.04 -6.14
N TYR A 252 22.97 28.86 -6.60
CA TYR A 252 23.95 28.04 -5.88
C TYR A 252 25.38 28.61 -5.89
N ALA A 253 25.74 29.42 -6.87
CA ALA A 253 27.02 30.09 -6.90
C ALA A 253 27.05 31.33 -5.98
N ILE A 254 25.98 32.14 -6.00
CA ILE A 254 25.94 33.43 -5.29
C ILE A 254 25.59 33.26 -3.80
N ALA A 255 24.60 32.43 -3.47
CA ALA A 255 24.14 32.32 -2.08
C ALA A 255 25.27 32.00 -1.08
N PRO A 256 26.20 31.05 -1.32
CA PRO A 256 27.29 30.74 -0.39
C PRO A 256 28.45 31.74 -0.40
N THR A 257 28.46 32.74 -1.27
CA THR A 257 29.56 33.71 -1.39
C THR A 257 29.49 34.85 -0.38
N THR A 258 29.26 34.54 0.90
CA THR A 258 29.20 35.54 1.99
C THR A 258 30.45 36.39 2.08
N LEU A 259 31.61 35.86 1.70
CA LEU A 259 32.89 36.56 1.74
C LEU A 259 32.99 37.73 0.74
N ILE A 260 32.20 37.75 -0.36
CA ILE A 260 32.18 38.90 -1.30
C ILE A 260 31.79 40.21 -0.62
N THR A 261 30.95 40.16 0.41
CA THR A 261 30.51 41.32 1.17
C THR A 261 31.34 41.51 2.43
N VAL A 262 31.61 40.41 3.15
CA VAL A 262 32.29 40.41 4.44
C VAL A 262 33.75 40.87 4.32
N LEU A 263 34.50 40.39 3.32
CA LEU A 263 35.93 40.72 3.18
C LEU A 263 36.16 42.22 2.84
N PRO A 264 35.61 42.76 1.73
CA PRO A 264 35.97 44.15 1.34
C PRO A 264 35.40 45.17 2.30
N VAL A 265 34.16 45.01 2.75
CA VAL A 265 33.55 45.99 3.67
C VAL A 265 34.11 45.84 5.09
N GLY A 266 34.33 44.60 5.56
CA GLY A 266 34.98 44.37 6.85
C GLY A 266 36.40 44.89 6.87
N TRP A 267 37.15 44.78 5.76
CA TRP A 267 38.47 45.39 5.61
C TRP A 267 38.44 46.91 5.80
N ILE A 268 37.46 47.60 5.20
CA ILE A 268 37.30 49.05 5.39
C ILE A 268 37.04 49.35 6.85
N PHE A 269 36.12 48.67 7.53
CA PHE A 269 35.85 48.88 8.95
C PHE A 269 37.06 48.59 9.85
N TYR A 270 37.89 47.61 9.47
CA TYR A 270 39.14 47.31 10.18
C TYR A 270 40.16 48.42 10.00
N THR A 271 40.38 48.90 8.78
CA THR A 271 41.37 49.99 8.51
C THR A 271 40.95 51.33 9.10
N ASP A 272 39.62 51.59 9.19
CA ASP A 272 39.09 52.78 9.89
C ASP A 272 39.18 52.67 11.41
N GLY A 273 39.63 51.54 11.96
CA GLY A 273 39.72 51.32 13.39
C GLY A 273 38.38 51.09 14.10
N SER A 274 37.25 51.01 13.34
CA SER A 274 35.92 50.77 13.90
C SER A 274 35.61 49.28 14.14
N LEU A 275 36.48 48.35 13.68
CA LEU A 275 36.36 46.89 13.84
C LEU A 275 37.68 46.32 14.30
N SER A 276 37.69 45.47 15.33
CA SER A 276 38.87 44.78 15.76
C SER A 276 39.26 43.64 14.81
N ALA A 277 40.56 43.31 14.75
CA ALA A 277 41.04 42.15 13.96
C ALA A 277 40.36 40.86 14.41
N GLU A 278 40.12 40.67 15.70
CA GLU A 278 39.45 39.52 16.28
C GLU A 278 38.03 39.35 15.70
N VAL A 279 37.22 40.39 15.76
CA VAL A 279 35.85 40.34 15.25
C VAL A 279 35.83 40.11 13.76
N PHE A 280 36.75 40.74 13.01
CA PHE A 280 36.84 40.60 11.57
C PHE A 280 37.15 39.14 11.15
N LEU A 281 38.17 38.55 11.74
CA LEU A 281 38.59 37.20 11.43
C LEU A 281 37.56 36.15 11.87
N THR A 282 36.98 36.33 13.06
CA THR A 282 35.90 35.46 13.56
C THR A 282 34.69 35.50 12.62
N THR A 283 34.32 36.67 12.13
CA THR A 283 33.22 36.82 11.19
C THR A 283 33.51 36.13 9.86
N ILE A 284 34.74 36.23 9.33
CA ILE A 284 35.14 35.53 8.10
C ILE A 284 34.89 34.03 8.23
N ILE A 285 35.38 33.41 9.32
CA ILE A 285 35.28 31.98 9.55
C ILE A 285 33.81 31.56 9.72
N LEU A 286 33.06 32.25 10.55
CA LEU A 286 31.69 31.87 10.89
C LEU A 286 30.70 32.14 9.75
N SER A 287 30.88 33.22 8.98
CA SER A 287 29.97 33.55 7.87
C SER A 287 29.92 32.46 6.80
N MET A 288 31.03 31.72 6.59
CA MET A 288 31.08 30.61 5.65
C MET A 288 30.19 29.42 6.05
N SER A 289 29.86 29.29 7.35
CA SER A 289 29.04 28.17 7.86
C SER A 289 27.54 28.43 7.81
N ILE A 290 27.06 29.59 7.39
CA ILE A 290 25.65 29.97 7.44
C ILE A 290 24.85 29.35 6.30
N VAL A 291 25.33 29.46 5.07
CA VAL A 291 24.51 29.21 3.88
C VAL A 291 24.42 27.72 3.51
N GLY A 292 25.48 26.94 3.71
CA GLY A 292 25.49 25.52 3.41
C GLY A 292 24.34 24.74 4.07
N PRO A 293 24.15 24.85 5.38
CA PRO A 293 23.03 24.21 6.08
C PRO A 293 21.66 24.69 5.58
N LEU A 294 21.50 25.98 5.24
CA LEU A 294 20.22 26.49 4.71
C LEU A 294 19.87 25.88 3.35
N ILE A 295 20.86 25.73 2.46
CA ILE A 295 20.68 25.03 1.19
C ILE A 295 20.32 23.55 1.42
N ALA A 296 20.98 22.88 2.36
CA ALA A 296 20.66 21.49 2.70
C ALA A 296 19.21 21.38 3.24
N ALA A 297 18.76 22.30 4.08
CA ALA A 297 17.39 22.33 4.59
C ALA A 297 16.35 22.49 3.48
N MET A 298 16.63 23.24 2.42
CA MET A 298 15.72 23.40 1.27
C MET A 298 15.47 22.06 0.54
N GLY A 299 16.46 21.16 0.48
CA GLY A 299 16.30 19.85 -0.14
C GLY A 299 15.26 18.94 0.56
N PHE A 300 14.91 19.23 1.81
CA PHE A 300 13.87 18.47 2.52
C PHE A 300 12.44 18.87 2.15
N VAL A 301 12.23 20.01 1.52
CA VAL A 301 10.86 20.49 1.16
C VAL A 301 10.19 19.53 0.18
N ASP A 302 10.92 19.10 -0.86
CA ASP A 302 10.41 18.13 -1.84
C ASP A 302 10.12 16.76 -1.19
N ASN A 303 10.99 16.34 -0.29
CA ASN A 303 10.81 15.09 0.47
C ASN A 303 9.57 15.13 1.37
N LEU A 304 9.28 16.28 2.00
CA LEU A 304 8.07 16.48 2.79
C LEU A 304 6.80 16.39 1.94
N ALA A 305 6.79 16.96 0.74
CA ALA A 305 5.68 16.86 -0.19
C ALA A 305 5.43 15.39 -0.60
N LYS A 306 6.51 14.64 -0.88
CA LYS A 306 6.45 13.20 -1.18
C LYS A 306 5.85 12.40 -0.02
N VAL A 307 6.32 12.62 1.20
CA VAL A 307 5.75 11.97 2.41
C VAL A 307 4.27 12.30 2.55
N GLY A 308 3.88 13.55 2.29
CA GLY A 308 2.48 13.97 2.31
C GLY A 308 1.59 13.16 1.36
N THR A 309 2.07 12.91 0.14
CA THR A 309 1.38 12.10 -0.85
C THR A 309 1.23 10.64 -0.39
N ILE A 310 2.29 10.07 0.20
CA ILE A 310 2.28 8.70 0.68
C ILE A 310 1.32 8.52 1.87
N VAL A 311 1.35 9.46 2.82
CA VAL A 311 0.38 9.46 3.94
C VAL A 311 -1.05 9.54 3.41
N GLY A 312 -1.31 10.34 2.37
CA GLY A 312 -2.61 10.38 1.69
C GLY A 312 -3.02 9.03 1.12
N SER A 313 -2.10 8.31 0.46
CA SER A 313 -2.37 6.96 -0.08
C SER A 313 -2.63 5.92 1.02
N VAL A 314 -1.93 6.02 2.16
CA VAL A 314 -2.17 5.17 3.33
C VAL A 314 -3.54 5.48 3.95
N ASP A 315 -3.89 6.76 4.10
CA ASP A 315 -5.16 7.19 4.65
C ASP A 315 -6.35 6.83 3.73
N GLU A 316 -6.15 6.78 2.42
CA GLU A 316 -7.15 6.26 1.46
C GLU A 316 -7.63 4.85 1.86
N ILE A 317 -6.76 4.02 2.41
CA ILE A 317 -7.12 2.69 2.92
C ILE A 317 -7.64 2.76 4.37
N LEU A 318 -6.91 3.47 5.24
CA LEU A 318 -7.21 3.50 6.68
C LEU A 318 -8.54 4.20 7.01
N LEU A 319 -8.98 5.15 6.19
CA LEU A 319 -10.22 5.90 6.40
C LEU A 319 -11.44 5.27 5.73
N LYS A 320 -11.26 4.21 4.91
CA LYS A 320 -12.41 3.47 4.38
C LYS A 320 -13.27 2.92 5.52
N PRO A 321 -14.60 2.95 5.38
CA PRO A 321 -15.50 2.36 6.38
C PRO A 321 -15.26 0.85 6.44
N GLU A 322 -15.20 0.31 7.65
CA GLU A 322 -15.22 -1.14 7.87
C GLU A 322 -16.66 -1.65 7.76
N GLN A 323 -16.85 -2.94 7.47
CA GLN A 323 -18.17 -3.55 7.52
C GLN A 323 -18.74 -3.42 8.93
N ASP A 324 -20.04 -3.07 9.01
CA ASP A 324 -20.71 -2.86 10.30
C ASP A 324 -21.27 -4.19 10.82
N HIS A 325 -20.51 -4.87 11.65
CA HIS A 325 -20.85 -6.16 12.22
C HIS A 325 -20.79 -6.15 13.75
N GLY A 326 -21.53 -7.08 14.36
CA GLY A 326 -21.53 -7.26 15.82
C GLY A 326 -20.12 -7.52 16.37
N THR A 327 -19.90 -7.12 17.62
CA THR A 327 -18.62 -7.36 18.31
C THR A 327 -18.69 -8.49 19.33
N GLN A 328 -19.90 -8.95 19.66
CA GLN A 328 -20.12 -10.03 20.64
C GLN A 328 -20.64 -11.29 19.93
N PRO A 329 -20.19 -12.49 20.34
CA PRO A 329 -20.65 -13.74 19.75
C PRO A 329 -22.17 -13.87 19.77
N ALA A 330 -22.77 -14.16 18.62
CA ALA A 330 -24.20 -14.39 18.46
C ALA A 330 -24.56 -15.86 18.69
N GLN A 331 -25.72 -16.13 19.33
CA GLN A 331 -26.24 -17.49 19.43
C GLN A 331 -27.02 -17.82 18.15
N LEU A 332 -26.42 -18.63 17.27
CA LEU A 332 -27.04 -19.05 16.02
C LEU A 332 -27.89 -20.30 16.23
N GLY A 333 -29.04 -20.34 15.59
CA GLY A 333 -29.91 -21.51 15.51
C GLY A 333 -29.44 -22.54 14.47
N LYS A 334 -30.38 -23.24 13.84
CA LYS A 334 -30.08 -24.08 12.67
C LYS A 334 -29.59 -23.20 11.54
N PRO A 335 -28.69 -23.69 10.66
CA PRO A 335 -28.07 -22.86 9.60
C PRO A 335 -29.04 -22.62 8.42
N ASP A 336 -30.24 -22.09 8.71
CA ASP A 336 -31.15 -21.54 7.71
C ASP A 336 -30.72 -20.12 7.35
N ILE A 337 -30.96 -19.73 6.10
CA ILE A 337 -30.62 -18.42 5.59
C ILE A 337 -31.88 -17.77 5.02
N ALA A 338 -32.13 -16.52 5.40
CA ALA A 338 -33.21 -15.76 4.79
C ALA A 338 -32.72 -14.38 4.35
N LEU A 339 -33.04 -14.05 3.11
CA LEU A 339 -32.90 -12.72 2.53
C LEU A 339 -34.28 -12.07 2.56
N ASP A 340 -34.40 -10.89 3.13
CA ASP A 340 -35.64 -10.16 3.31
C ASP A 340 -35.53 -8.79 2.64
N HIS A 341 -36.17 -8.65 1.46
CA HIS A 341 -36.19 -7.43 0.63
C HIS A 341 -34.78 -6.87 0.34
N VAL A 342 -33.82 -7.73 0.01
CA VAL A 342 -32.44 -7.35 -0.19
C VAL A 342 -32.23 -6.65 -1.54
N SER A 343 -31.71 -5.41 -1.49
CA SER A 343 -31.18 -4.68 -2.64
C SER A 343 -29.68 -4.44 -2.48
N PHE A 344 -28.94 -4.46 -3.58
CA PHE A 344 -27.50 -4.29 -3.56
C PHE A 344 -26.93 -3.76 -4.88
N GLY A 345 -25.90 -2.87 -4.78
CA GLY A 345 -25.08 -2.42 -5.88
C GLY A 345 -23.61 -2.28 -5.49
N TYR A 346 -22.68 -2.67 -6.36
CA TYR A 346 -21.23 -2.49 -6.12
C TYR A 346 -20.81 -1.01 -6.15
N ALA A 347 -21.56 -0.15 -6.84
CA ALA A 347 -21.39 1.29 -6.87
C ALA A 347 -22.71 1.97 -6.54
N GLN A 348 -22.64 3.18 -5.97
CA GLN A 348 -23.83 3.92 -5.53
C GLN A 348 -24.86 4.18 -6.64
N ASP A 349 -24.42 4.25 -7.90
CA ASP A 349 -25.28 4.61 -9.03
C ASP A 349 -25.78 3.38 -9.82
N LYS A 350 -25.43 2.15 -9.44
CA LYS A 350 -25.80 0.94 -10.18
C LYS A 350 -26.22 -0.18 -9.25
N GLU A 351 -27.51 -0.30 -9.06
CA GLU A 351 -28.11 -1.44 -8.37
C GLU A 351 -28.05 -2.71 -9.24
N ILE A 352 -27.70 -3.84 -8.64
CA ILE A 352 -27.56 -5.15 -9.32
C ILE A 352 -28.58 -6.15 -8.81
N LEU A 353 -28.97 -6.07 -7.55
CA LEU A 353 -30.02 -6.88 -6.96
C LEU A 353 -31.17 -5.99 -6.53
N HIS A 354 -32.38 -6.37 -6.91
CA HIS A 354 -33.59 -5.60 -6.70
C HIS A 354 -34.58 -6.40 -5.83
N ASN A 355 -34.74 -6.02 -4.57
CA ASN A 355 -35.78 -6.54 -3.67
C ASN A 355 -35.81 -8.08 -3.61
N ILE A 356 -34.67 -8.72 -3.39
CA ILE A 356 -34.54 -10.17 -3.30
C ILE A 356 -35.11 -10.67 -1.98
N SER A 357 -36.11 -11.58 -2.05
CA SER A 357 -36.66 -12.30 -0.90
C SER A 357 -36.54 -13.79 -1.16
N LEU A 358 -35.73 -14.49 -0.34
CA LEU A 358 -35.39 -15.89 -0.49
C LEU A 358 -35.16 -16.55 0.86
N THR A 359 -35.74 -17.74 1.05
CA THR A 359 -35.46 -18.57 2.23
C THR A 359 -34.76 -19.87 1.79
N ILE A 360 -33.64 -20.20 2.41
CA ILE A 360 -32.86 -21.41 2.21
C ILE A 360 -32.93 -22.24 3.49
N PRO A 361 -33.68 -23.35 3.51
CA PRO A 361 -33.83 -24.16 4.71
C PRO A 361 -32.52 -24.81 5.16
N ALA A 362 -32.34 -24.98 6.45
CA ALA A 362 -31.18 -25.70 6.99
C ALA A 362 -31.12 -27.13 6.45
N GLY A 363 -29.93 -27.54 5.99
CA GLY A 363 -29.68 -28.89 5.45
C GLY A 363 -30.22 -29.13 4.04
N SER A 364 -30.71 -28.08 3.33
CA SER A 364 -31.19 -28.20 1.96
C SER A 364 -30.11 -27.85 0.92
N LEU A 365 -30.29 -28.37 -0.28
CA LEU A 365 -29.53 -28.01 -1.47
C LEU A 365 -30.33 -27.00 -2.30
N THR A 366 -29.89 -25.75 -2.34
CA THR A 366 -30.47 -24.67 -3.14
C THR A 366 -29.57 -24.33 -4.32
N ALA A 367 -30.10 -24.35 -5.53
CA ALA A 367 -29.38 -24.01 -6.76
C ALA A 367 -29.81 -22.64 -7.29
N LEU A 368 -28.85 -21.75 -7.54
CA LEU A 368 -29.05 -20.45 -8.19
C LEU A 368 -28.77 -20.61 -9.69
N VAL A 369 -29.76 -20.33 -10.53
CA VAL A 369 -29.68 -20.46 -12.00
C VAL A 369 -30.16 -19.17 -12.68
N GLY A 370 -29.75 -18.98 -13.95
CA GLY A 370 -30.15 -17.80 -14.73
C GLY A 370 -29.05 -17.37 -15.70
N PRO A 371 -29.33 -16.39 -16.56
CA PRO A 371 -28.36 -15.86 -17.52
C PRO A 371 -27.06 -15.34 -16.85
N SER A 372 -25.99 -15.22 -17.63
CA SER A 372 -24.77 -14.57 -17.15
C SER A 372 -25.06 -13.12 -16.76
N GLY A 373 -24.51 -12.66 -15.65
CA GLY A 373 -24.74 -11.29 -15.15
C GLY A 373 -26.07 -11.06 -14.43
N SER A 374 -26.91 -12.10 -14.20
CA SER A 374 -28.22 -11.95 -13.54
C SER A 374 -28.15 -11.69 -12.01
N GLY A 375 -26.96 -11.73 -11.37
CA GLY A 375 -26.80 -11.46 -9.93
C GLY A 375 -26.59 -12.70 -9.05
N LYS A 376 -26.52 -13.93 -9.59
CA LYS A 376 -26.33 -15.18 -8.82
C LYS A 376 -25.11 -15.16 -7.90
N SER A 377 -23.94 -14.87 -8.44
CA SER A 377 -22.69 -14.81 -7.65
C SER A 377 -22.70 -13.65 -6.67
N THR A 378 -23.45 -12.59 -6.94
CA THR A 378 -23.66 -11.47 -6.00
C THR A 378 -24.48 -11.93 -4.78
N ILE A 379 -25.59 -12.66 -5.00
CA ILE A 379 -26.40 -13.25 -3.91
C ILE A 379 -25.51 -14.14 -3.04
N ALA A 380 -24.73 -15.04 -3.64
CA ALA A 380 -23.86 -15.95 -2.92
C ALA A 380 -22.76 -15.24 -2.12
N LYS A 381 -22.20 -14.16 -2.68
CA LYS A 381 -21.17 -13.34 -2.01
C LYS A 381 -21.73 -12.51 -0.86
N LEU A 382 -22.98 -12.04 -0.97
CA LEU A 382 -23.68 -11.37 0.13
C LEU A 382 -23.91 -12.34 1.29
N ILE A 383 -24.42 -13.55 1.01
CA ILE A 383 -24.61 -14.60 2.02
C ILE A 383 -23.26 -15.01 2.68
N ALA A 384 -22.16 -14.87 1.96
CA ALA A 384 -20.81 -15.13 2.50
C ALA A 384 -20.26 -13.98 3.36
N GLY A 385 -20.97 -12.87 3.49
CA GLY A 385 -20.53 -11.68 4.23
C GLY A 385 -19.40 -10.90 3.58
N PHE A 386 -19.20 -11.05 2.26
CA PHE A 386 -18.14 -10.31 1.55
C PHE A 386 -18.50 -8.84 1.29
N TRP A 387 -19.78 -8.49 1.35
CA TRP A 387 -20.34 -7.14 1.26
C TRP A 387 -21.56 -7.02 2.17
N ASP A 388 -21.80 -5.84 2.67
CA ASP A 388 -23.04 -5.50 3.36
C ASP A 388 -24.15 -5.18 2.34
N VAL A 389 -25.40 -5.50 2.66
CA VAL A 389 -26.54 -5.16 1.81
C VAL A 389 -26.78 -3.64 1.82
N THR A 390 -27.26 -3.09 0.70
CA THR A 390 -27.61 -1.68 0.60
C THR A 390 -28.97 -1.41 1.27
N GLU A 391 -29.94 -2.30 1.05
CA GLU A 391 -31.27 -2.27 1.67
C GLU A 391 -31.72 -3.70 1.99
N GLY A 392 -32.65 -3.82 2.94
CA GLY A 392 -33.13 -5.12 3.44
C GLY A 392 -32.19 -5.71 4.46
N ARG A 393 -32.26 -7.04 4.67
CA ARG A 393 -31.43 -7.77 5.62
C ARG A 393 -31.21 -9.21 5.21
N ILE A 394 -30.11 -9.79 5.67
CA ILE A 394 -29.82 -11.23 5.59
C ILE A 394 -29.77 -11.78 7.00
N THR A 395 -30.35 -12.94 7.23
CA THR A 395 -30.28 -13.65 8.51
C THR A 395 -29.66 -15.01 8.33
N LEU A 396 -28.83 -15.43 9.29
CA LEU A 396 -28.22 -16.76 9.38
C LEU A 396 -28.57 -17.35 10.75
N GLY A 397 -29.23 -18.52 10.76
CA GLY A 397 -29.65 -19.16 11.99
C GLY A 397 -30.59 -18.29 12.83
N GLY A 398 -31.44 -17.49 12.18
CA GLY A 398 -32.39 -16.57 12.80
C GLY A 398 -31.80 -15.26 13.33
N VAL A 399 -30.48 -15.04 13.18
CA VAL A 399 -29.80 -13.80 13.58
C VAL A 399 -29.42 -12.99 12.36
N GLU A 400 -29.68 -11.69 12.41
CA GLU A 400 -29.29 -10.76 11.36
C GLU A 400 -27.75 -10.73 11.18
N GLU A 401 -27.27 -10.84 9.95
CA GLU A 401 -25.85 -10.97 9.62
C GLU A 401 -25.01 -9.81 10.15
N SER A 402 -25.52 -8.58 10.08
CA SER A 402 -24.88 -7.39 10.65
C SER A 402 -24.66 -7.46 12.17
N ARG A 403 -25.39 -8.33 12.89
CA ARG A 403 -25.21 -8.55 14.33
C ARG A 403 -24.23 -9.68 14.68
N ILE A 404 -23.80 -10.44 13.68
CA ILE A 404 -22.85 -11.55 13.84
C ILE A 404 -21.44 -10.98 13.64
N PRO A 405 -20.48 -11.20 14.55
CA PRO A 405 -19.08 -10.84 14.29
C PRO A 405 -18.56 -11.46 12.99
N LEU A 406 -17.82 -10.71 12.19
CA LEU A 406 -17.31 -11.20 10.90
C LEU A 406 -16.53 -12.51 11.01
N GLU A 407 -15.71 -12.66 12.05
CA GLU A 407 -14.96 -13.90 12.30
C GLU A 407 -15.90 -15.09 12.51
N GLN A 408 -16.96 -14.90 13.29
CA GLN A 408 -17.97 -15.93 13.53
C GLN A 408 -18.77 -16.23 12.26
N LEU A 409 -19.15 -15.21 11.48
CA LEU A 409 -19.84 -15.39 10.20
C LEU A 409 -18.98 -16.21 9.21
N TYR A 410 -17.72 -15.85 9.10
CA TYR A 410 -16.79 -16.58 8.23
C TYR A 410 -16.58 -18.03 8.69
N ASP A 411 -16.65 -18.34 9.99
CA ASP A 411 -16.60 -19.73 10.48
C ASP A 411 -17.85 -20.54 10.07
N GLN A 412 -18.99 -19.89 9.86
CA GLN A 412 -20.24 -20.56 9.46
C GLN A 412 -20.31 -20.89 7.96
N VAL A 413 -19.54 -20.23 7.11
CA VAL A 413 -19.65 -20.34 5.65
C VAL A 413 -18.34 -20.81 5.02
N ALA A 414 -18.36 -21.90 4.27
CA ALA A 414 -17.28 -22.31 3.39
C ALA A 414 -17.60 -21.91 1.95
N PHE A 415 -16.77 -21.07 1.35
CA PHE A 415 -16.94 -20.59 -0.01
C PHE A 415 -15.88 -21.21 -0.94
N VAL A 416 -16.31 -21.97 -1.95
CA VAL A 416 -15.45 -22.50 -3.00
C VAL A 416 -15.68 -21.66 -4.25
N SER A 417 -14.71 -20.80 -4.55
CA SER A 417 -14.78 -19.88 -5.70
C SER A 417 -14.37 -20.55 -7.00
N GLN A 418 -14.72 -19.91 -8.11
CA GLN A 418 -14.31 -20.32 -9.45
C GLN A 418 -12.79 -20.28 -9.65
N ASP A 419 -12.11 -19.25 -9.12
CA ASP A 419 -10.68 -19.01 -9.36
C ASP A 419 -9.73 -19.93 -8.59
N ASN A 420 -10.20 -20.64 -7.56
CA ASN A 420 -9.44 -21.64 -6.78
C ASN A 420 -8.00 -21.21 -6.46
N TYR A 421 -7.81 -20.00 -5.90
CA TYR A 421 -6.49 -19.44 -5.63
C TYR A 421 -5.70 -20.27 -4.60
N LEU A 422 -4.43 -20.56 -4.92
CA LEU A 422 -3.49 -21.21 -4.01
C LEU A 422 -2.33 -20.25 -3.69
N PHE A 423 -1.92 -20.25 -2.43
CA PHE A 423 -0.77 -19.47 -1.98
C PHE A 423 0.54 -20.17 -2.38
N ASP A 424 1.61 -19.39 -2.58
CA ASP A 424 2.95 -19.92 -2.82
C ASP A 424 3.52 -20.56 -1.55
N ASP A 425 2.97 -21.71 -1.25
CA ASP A 425 3.33 -22.56 -0.11
C ASP A 425 3.17 -24.03 -0.50
N THR A 426 3.37 -24.94 0.44
CA THR A 426 3.17 -26.37 0.21
C THR A 426 1.69 -26.69 0.00
N ILE A 427 1.40 -27.83 -0.64
CA ILE A 427 0.02 -28.34 -0.78
C ILE A 427 -0.60 -28.57 0.60
N ARG A 428 0.18 -29.11 1.54
CA ARG A 428 -0.21 -29.32 2.93
C ARG A 428 -0.73 -28.04 3.56
N GLU A 429 0.05 -26.97 3.50
CA GLU A 429 -0.32 -25.67 4.11
C GLU A 429 -1.49 -25.03 3.37
N ASN A 430 -1.58 -25.17 2.07
CA ASN A 430 -2.74 -24.70 1.31
C ASN A 430 -4.05 -25.39 1.74
N ILE A 431 -4.02 -26.69 2.07
CA ILE A 431 -5.21 -27.38 2.61
C ILE A 431 -5.44 -26.97 4.07
N ARG A 432 -4.36 -26.85 4.90
CA ARG A 432 -4.44 -26.46 6.31
C ARG A 432 -5.05 -25.08 6.53
N MET A 433 -5.05 -24.20 5.53
CA MET A 433 -5.77 -22.91 5.61
C MET A 433 -7.26 -23.06 5.95
N GLY A 434 -7.89 -24.20 5.65
CA GLY A 434 -9.27 -24.47 6.08
C GLY A 434 -9.44 -24.50 7.61
N ARG A 435 -8.40 -24.95 8.35
CA ARG A 435 -8.32 -24.95 9.81
C ARG A 435 -6.84 -24.97 10.23
N VAL A 436 -6.31 -23.82 10.64
CA VAL A 436 -4.88 -23.59 10.91
C VAL A 436 -4.28 -24.60 11.92
N ASN A 437 -5.06 -25.04 12.91
CA ASN A 437 -4.63 -25.98 13.94
C ASN A 437 -4.84 -27.45 13.58
N ALA A 438 -5.13 -27.78 12.29
CA ALA A 438 -5.32 -29.15 11.86
C ALA A 438 -3.99 -29.91 11.82
N THR A 439 -4.03 -31.15 12.26
CA THR A 439 -2.89 -32.09 12.20
C THR A 439 -2.64 -32.54 10.76
N ASP A 440 -1.43 -33.03 10.50
CA ASP A 440 -1.07 -33.59 9.18
C ASP A 440 -2.01 -34.73 8.79
N GLN A 441 -2.42 -35.59 9.75
CA GLN A 441 -3.34 -36.67 9.52
C GLN A 441 -4.73 -36.19 9.07
N GLU A 442 -5.27 -35.11 9.69
CA GLU A 442 -6.53 -34.54 9.27
C GLU A 442 -6.44 -33.93 7.87
N VAL A 443 -5.33 -33.24 7.55
CA VAL A 443 -5.06 -32.72 6.20
C VAL A 443 -5.03 -33.84 5.16
N GLU A 444 -4.32 -34.95 5.44
CA GLU A 444 -4.26 -36.07 4.53
C GLU A 444 -5.60 -36.83 4.39
N GLN A 445 -6.40 -36.88 5.47
CA GLN A 445 -7.73 -37.49 5.42
C GLN A 445 -8.67 -36.72 4.49
N VAL A 446 -8.74 -35.38 4.63
CA VAL A 446 -9.58 -34.56 3.73
C VAL A 446 -9.04 -34.53 2.31
N ALA A 447 -7.72 -34.56 2.12
CA ALA A 447 -7.11 -34.69 0.81
C ALA A 447 -7.51 -36.01 0.10
N LYS A 448 -7.53 -37.14 0.81
CA LYS A 448 -8.05 -38.40 0.30
C LYS A 448 -9.53 -38.32 -0.03
N ALA A 449 -10.33 -37.69 0.86
CA ALA A 449 -11.77 -37.54 0.65
C ALA A 449 -12.07 -36.66 -0.58
N ALA A 450 -11.27 -35.62 -0.83
CA ALA A 450 -11.35 -34.74 -1.99
C ALA A 450 -10.71 -35.30 -3.28
N GLY A 451 -10.12 -36.51 -3.23
CA GLY A 451 -9.45 -37.13 -4.38
C GLY A 451 -8.12 -36.48 -4.75
N CYS A 452 -7.45 -35.82 -3.80
CA CYS A 452 -6.14 -35.19 -3.99
C CYS A 452 -4.96 -36.16 -3.79
N ASP A 453 -5.06 -37.10 -2.86
CA ASP A 453 -3.95 -37.93 -2.39
C ASP A 453 -3.21 -38.67 -3.56
N GLY A 454 -3.95 -39.10 -4.57
CA GLY A 454 -3.38 -39.81 -5.71
C GLY A 454 -2.37 -38.99 -6.51
N PHE A 455 -2.72 -37.77 -6.90
CA PHE A 455 -1.80 -36.92 -7.65
C PHE A 455 -0.73 -36.32 -6.73
N ILE A 456 -1.07 -35.97 -5.48
CA ILE A 456 -0.09 -35.40 -4.53
C ILE A 456 1.08 -36.39 -4.31
N ARG A 457 0.80 -37.67 -4.12
CA ARG A 457 1.85 -38.69 -3.91
C ARG A 457 2.72 -38.96 -5.14
N GLN A 458 2.29 -38.55 -6.33
CA GLN A 458 3.08 -38.66 -7.56
C GLN A 458 4.04 -37.47 -7.73
N LEU A 459 3.88 -36.40 -6.97
CA LEU A 459 4.80 -35.26 -7.00
C LEU A 459 6.08 -35.60 -6.23
N GLU A 460 7.20 -35.02 -6.65
CA GLU A 460 8.54 -35.26 -6.13
C GLU A 460 8.64 -35.12 -4.60
N HIS A 461 7.94 -34.11 -4.02
CA HIS A 461 7.93 -33.88 -2.59
C HIS A 461 6.56 -34.17 -1.93
N GLY A 462 5.64 -34.82 -2.62
CA GLY A 462 4.32 -35.17 -2.11
C GLY A 462 3.56 -33.96 -1.56
N TYR A 463 3.06 -34.05 -0.33
CA TYR A 463 2.33 -32.97 0.34
C TYR A 463 3.17 -31.70 0.60
N ASP A 464 4.50 -31.84 0.63
CA ASP A 464 5.42 -30.73 0.89
C ASP A 464 5.87 -30.05 -0.42
N THR A 465 5.29 -30.42 -1.56
CA THR A 465 5.49 -29.75 -2.85
C THR A 465 4.92 -28.33 -2.81
N ARG A 466 5.75 -27.35 -3.16
CA ARG A 466 5.33 -25.94 -3.33
C ARG A 466 4.61 -25.77 -4.66
N VAL A 467 3.46 -25.11 -4.62
CA VAL A 467 2.57 -25.00 -5.79
C VAL A 467 2.85 -23.78 -6.67
N GLY A 468 3.72 -22.84 -6.21
CA GLY A 468 3.93 -21.56 -6.86
C GLY A 468 2.76 -20.60 -6.70
N GLY A 469 2.99 -19.31 -6.99
CA GLY A 469 1.95 -18.28 -6.87
C GLY A 469 0.73 -18.59 -7.75
N GLY A 470 -0.46 -18.57 -7.15
CA GLY A 470 -1.71 -18.91 -7.83
C GLY A 470 -1.84 -20.40 -8.24
N GLY A 471 -0.94 -21.29 -7.79
CA GLY A 471 -0.96 -22.70 -8.15
C GLY A 471 -0.43 -22.99 -9.57
N ALA A 472 0.55 -22.21 -10.04
CA ALA A 472 1.08 -22.24 -11.41
C ALA A 472 1.54 -23.62 -11.89
N HIS A 473 1.91 -24.54 -10.97
CA HIS A 473 2.40 -25.88 -11.29
C HIS A 473 1.32 -26.96 -11.27
N LEU A 474 0.05 -26.61 -11.04
CA LEU A 474 -1.07 -27.55 -10.95
C LEU A 474 -2.10 -27.28 -12.04
N SER A 475 -2.75 -28.33 -12.51
CA SER A 475 -3.90 -28.25 -13.42
C SER A 475 -5.12 -27.57 -12.74
N GLY A 476 -6.07 -27.09 -13.52
CA GLY A 476 -7.30 -26.49 -12.99
C GLY A 476 -8.07 -27.43 -12.06
N GLY A 477 -8.20 -28.71 -12.44
CA GLY A 477 -8.88 -29.72 -11.63
C GLY A 477 -8.15 -30.08 -10.34
N GLU A 478 -6.82 -30.04 -10.31
CA GLU A 478 -6.03 -30.26 -9.10
C GLU A 478 -6.18 -29.10 -8.13
N ARG A 479 -6.12 -27.85 -8.61
CA ARG A 479 -6.38 -26.66 -7.79
C ARG A 479 -7.78 -26.70 -7.17
N GLN A 480 -8.77 -27.09 -7.96
CA GLN A 480 -10.15 -27.20 -7.49
C GLN A 480 -10.31 -28.25 -6.39
N ARG A 481 -9.71 -29.44 -6.56
CA ARG A 481 -9.74 -30.49 -5.52
C ARG A 481 -9.08 -30.02 -4.22
N ILE A 482 -7.99 -29.25 -4.30
CA ILE A 482 -7.35 -28.64 -3.12
C ILE A 482 -8.28 -27.63 -2.46
N ALA A 483 -9.00 -26.81 -3.23
CA ALA A 483 -9.99 -25.87 -2.68
C ALA A 483 -11.16 -26.59 -1.99
N ILE A 484 -11.63 -27.72 -2.56
CA ILE A 484 -12.63 -28.60 -1.94
C ILE A 484 -12.08 -29.21 -0.64
N ALA A 485 -10.84 -29.73 -0.63
CA ALA A 485 -10.20 -30.25 0.58
C ALA A 485 -10.09 -29.19 1.68
N ARG A 486 -9.76 -27.96 1.30
CA ARG A 486 -9.76 -26.78 2.21
C ARG A 486 -11.13 -26.54 2.83
N ALA A 487 -12.21 -26.58 2.02
CA ALA A 487 -13.57 -26.42 2.48
C ALA A 487 -14.03 -27.61 3.38
N MET A 488 -13.62 -28.83 3.06
CA MET A 488 -13.86 -30.01 3.91
C MET A 488 -13.18 -29.88 5.27
N LEU A 489 -11.93 -29.42 5.30
CA LEU A 489 -11.17 -29.25 6.54
C LEU A 489 -11.78 -28.15 7.44
N LYS A 490 -12.29 -27.08 6.84
CA LYS A 490 -13.03 -26.02 7.53
C LYS A 490 -14.30 -26.55 8.21
N ASN A 491 -14.98 -27.46 7.55
CA ASN A 491 -16.20 -28.12 8.04
C ASN A 491 -17.33 -27.16 8.46
N ALA A 492 -17.50 -26.05 7.75
CA ALA A 492 -18.58 -25.09 8.01
C ALA A 492 -19.97 -25.70 7.76
N PRO A 493 -21.03 -25.27 8.50
CA PRO A 493 -22.40 -25.75 8.32
C PRO A 493 -23.07 -25.29 7.04
N VAL A 494 -22.62 -24.18 6.46
CA VAL A 494 -23.07 -23.63 5.17
C VAL A 494 -21.95 -23.78 4.15
N VAL A 495 -22.26 -24.29 2.96
CA VAL A 495 -21.31 -24.43 1.85
C VAL A 495 -21.84 -23.71 0.63
N ILE A 496 -21.04 -22.81 0.08
CA ILE A 496 -21.33 -22.12 -1.17
C ILE A 496 -20.35 -22.60 -2.24
N LEU A 497 -20.89 -23.05 -3.37
CA LEU A 497 -20.12 -23.55 -4.50
C LEU A 497 -20.38 -22.64 -5.72
N ASP A 498 -19.37 -21.88 -6.15
CA ASP A 498 -19.45 -21.05 -7.35
C ASP A 498 -18.75 -21.79 -8.51
N GLU A 499 -19.51 -22.27 -9.49
CA GLU A 499 -19.03 -23.02 -10.67
C GLU A 499 -18.06 -24.20 -10.36
N ALA A 500 -18.36 -25.01 -9.39
CA ALA A 500 -17.47 -26.10 -8.94
C ALA A 500 -17.12 -27.15 -10.02
N THR A 501 -17.60 -27.07 -11.25
CA THR A 501 -17.37 -28.07 -12.31
C THR A 501 -17.09 -27.47 -13.70
N ALA A 502 -16.82 -26.17 -13.83
CA ALA A 502 -16.46 -25.57 -15.11
C ALA A 502 -15.01 -25.91 -15.50
N TYR A 503 -14.78 -26.22 -16.77
CA TYR A 503 -13.44 -26.45 -17.37
C TYR A 503 -12.64 -27.68 -16.86
N ILE A 504 -13.32 -28.77 -16.47
CA ILE A 504 -12.64 -30.01 -16.02
C ILE A 504 -12.79 -31.08 -17.12
N ASP A 505 -11.69 -31.83 -17.35
CA ASP A 505 -11.70 -33.02 -18.21
C ASP A 505 -12.70 -34.04 -17.67
N PRO A 506 -13.40 -34.83 -18.54
CA PRO A 506 -14.42 -35.78 -18.11
C PRO A 506 -13.97 -36.81 -17.06
N GLU A 507 -12.72 -37.21 -17.08
CA GLU A 507 -12.14 -38.16 -16.08
C GLU A 507 -12.02 -37.50 -14.69
N ASN A 508 -11.65 -36.23 -14.64
CA ASN A 508 -11.53 -35.48 -13.39
C ASN A 508 -12.89 -35.02 -12.87
N GLU A 509 -13.90 -34.83 -13.74
CA GLU A 509 -15.25 -34.38 -13.35
C GLU A 509 -15.89 -35.40 -12.35
N ALA A 510 -15.82 -36.68 -12.63
CA ALA A 510 -16.37 -37.70 -11.73
C ALA A 510 -15.68 -37.73 -10.34
N VAL A 511 -14.40 -37.41 -10.27
CA VAL A 511 -13.66 -37.34 -9.00
C VAL A 511 -14.09 -36.11 -8.22
N VAL A 512 -14.20 -34.97 -8.88
CA VAL A 512 -14.64 -33.70 -8.26
C VAL A 512 -16.08 -33.80 -7.78
N GLN A 513 -17.00 -34.38 -8.57
CA GLN A 513 -18.39 -34.57 -8.15
C GLN A 513 -18.50 -35.46 -6.90
N ARG A 514 -17.72 -36.54 -6.79
CA ARG A 514 -17.68 -37.38 -5.57
C ARG A 514 -17.14 -36.60 -4.37
N ALA A 515 -16.13 -35.75 -4.58
CA ALA A 515 -15.59 -34.90 -3.55
C ALA A 515 -16.63 -33.86 -3.07
N VAL A 516 -17.32 -33.20 -4.01
CA VAL A 516 -18.43 -32.28 -3.71
C VAL A 516 -19.55 -32.98 -2.94
N ALA A 517 -19.99 -34.18 -3.38
CA ALA A 517 -21.04 -34.94 -2.69
C ALA A 517 -20.68 -35.21 -1.22
N LYS A 518 -19.41 -35.52 -0.91
CA LYS A 518 -18.94 -35.66 0.48
C LYS A 518 -18.88 -34.34 1.25
N LEU A 519 -18.50 -33.28 0.57
CA LEU A 519 -18.41 -31.95 1.19
C LEU A 519 -19.78 -31.45 1.67
N VAL A 520 -20.83 -31.72 0.89
CA VAL A 520 -22.19 -31.16 1.13
C VAL A 520 -23.04 -32.03 2.05
N GLU A 521 -22.62 -33.23 2.41
CA GLU A 521 -23.38 -34.17 3.22
C GLU A 521 -23.77 -33.56 4.58
N GLY A 522 -25.09 -33.48 4.84
CA GLY A 522 -25.64 -32.94 6.09
C GLY A 522 -25.51 -31.42 6.29
N LYS A 523 -25.17 -30.67 5.24
CA LYS A 523 -24.97 -29.22 5.29
C LYS A 523 -26.05 -28.44 4.51
N THR A 524 -26.17 -27.15 4.81
CA THR A 524 -26.92 -26.21 3.97
C THR A 524 -26.04 -25.82 2.79
N VAL A 525 -26.52 -26.06 1.58
CA VAL A 525 -25.72 -25.92 0.36
C VAL A 525 -26.34 -24.95 -0.61
N ILE A 526 -25.52 -24.03 -1.11
CA ILE A 526 -25.88 -23.10 -2.18
C ILE A 526 -24.94 -23.39 -3.36
N VAL A 527 -25.51 -23.70 -4.52
CA VAL A 527 -24.76 -23.96 -5.75
C VAL A 527 -25.12 -22.92 -6.80
N ILE A 528 -24.12 -22.22 -7.33
CA ILE A 528 -24.31 -21.43 -8.56
C ILE A 528 -24.03 -22.37 -9.73
N ALA A 529 -25.11 -22.73 -10.46
CA ALA A 529 -25.03 -23.75 -11.48
C ALA A 529 -24.92 -23.15 -12.88
N HIS A 530 -23.88 -23.55 -13.59
CA HIS A 530 -23.75 -23.36 -15.04
C HIS A 530 -24.18 -24.61 -15.81
N ARG A 531 -24.16 -25.80 -15.17
CA ARG A 531 -24.65 -27.06 -15.75
C ARG A 531 -25.94 -27.50 -15.07
N LEU A 532 -27.06 -27.26 -15.72
CA LEU A 532 -28.40 -27.57 -15.17
C LEU A 532 -28.60 -29.06 -14.88
N SER A 533 -27.93 -29.95 -15.60
CA SER A 533 -28.00 -31.39 -15.37
C SER A 533 -27.53 -31.86 -14.00
N THR A 534 -26.70 -31.08 -13.31
CA THR A 534 -26.14 -31.43 -11.98
C THR A 534 -27.05 -31.05 -10.83
N ILE A 535 -28.08 -30.24 -11.07
CA ILE A 535 -28.95 -29.68 -10.03
C ILE A 535 -30.42 -30.14 -10.12
N THR A 536 -30.73 -31.13 -10.96
CA THR A 536 -32.09 -31.68 -11.09
C THR A 536 -32.61 -32.26 -9.78
N GLY A 537 -31.70 -32.74 -8.92
CA GLY A 537 -32.01 -33.25 -7.58
C GLY A 537 -31.99 -32.20 -6.46
N ALA A 538 -31.89 -30.91 -6.77
CA ALA A 538 -31.89 -29.87 -5.76
C ALA A 538 -33.27 -29.76 -5.08
N ASP A 539 -33.28 -29.51 -3.76
CA ASP A 539 -34.49 -29.32 -2.98
C ASP A 539 -35.24 -28.06 -3.44
N GLN A 540 -34.45 -27.03 -3.85
CA GLN A 540 -34.96 -25.76 -4.36
C GLN A 540 -34.05 -25.25 -5.48
N ILE A 541 -34.65 -24.79 -6.57
CA ILE A 541 -33.99 -24.07 -7.66
C ILE A 541 -34.56 -22.65 -7.69
N VAL A 542 -33.67 -21.66 -7.67
CA VAL A 542 -34.02 -20.24 -7.73
C VAL A 542 -33.56 -19.67 -9.08
N VAL A 543 -34.48 -19.23 -9.87
CA VAL A 543 -34.25 -18.63 -11.20
C VAL A 543 -34.05 -17.13 -11.01
N VAL A 544 -32.86 -16.62 -11.29
CA VAL A 544 -32.51 -15.20 -11.16
C VAL A 544 -32.41 -14.57 -12.55
N LYS A 545 -33.10 -13.47 -12.74
CA LYS A 545 -33.11 -12.68 -13.97
C LYS A 545 -33.03 -11.20 -13.64
N ASP A 546 -32.14 -10.49 -14.30
CA ASP A 546 -31.99 -9.03 -14.19
C ASP A 546 -32.03 -8.52 -12.74
N GLY A 547 -31.30 -9.20 -11.83
CA GLY A 547 -31.20 -8.82 -10.42
C GLY A 547 -32.43 -9.16 -9.56
N SER A 548 -33.41 -9.89 -10.07
CA SER A 548 -34.64 -10.28 -9.35
C SER A 548 -34.87 -11.79 -9.41
N ILE A 549 -35.64 -12.32 -8.45
CA ILE A 549 -36.08 -13.73 -8.50
C ILE A 549 -37.28 -13.84 -9.40
N GLU A 550 -37.14 -14.52 -10.55
CA GLU A 550 -38.20 -14.76 -11.53
C GLU A 550 -39.11 -15.91 -11.05
N ALA A 551 -38.54 -16.99 -10.56
CA ALA A 551 -39.26 -18.16 -10.05
C ALA A 551 -38.41 -18.95 -9.05
N GLN A 552 -39.08 -19.72 -8.22
CA GLN A 552 -38.45 -20.70 -7.31
C GLN A 552 -39.30 -21.96 -7.20
N GLY A 553 -38.66 -23.12 -7.12
CA GLY A 553 -39.37 -24.40 -7.04
C GLY A 553 -38.45 -25.59 -7.36
N ARG A 554 -39.01 -26.78 -7.52
CA ARG A 554 -38.28 -27.98 -7.96
C ARG A 554 -38.15 -28.03 -9.49
N HIS A 555 -37.21 -28.83 -9.95
CA HIS A 555 -36.93 -29.00 -11.38
C HIS A 555 -38.16 -29.20 -12.24
N GLU A 556 -39.03 -30.17 -11.91
CA GLU A 556 -40.22 -30.49 -12.67
C GLU A 556 -41.29 -29.38 -12.66
N GLU A 557 -41.38 -28.65 -11.55
CA GLU A 557 -42.32 -27.51 -11.41
C GLU A 557 -41.89 -26.35 -12.30
N LEU A 558 -40.59 -26.02 -12.26
CA LEU A 558 -40.01 -24.93 -13.03
C LEU A 558 -40.03 -25.21 -14.54
N LEU A 559 -39.83 -26.45 -14.96
CA LEU A 559 -40.00 -26.81 -16.38
C LEU A 559 -41.39 -26.55 -16.91
N ARG A 560 -42.44 -26.65 -16.07
CA ARG A 560 -43.82 -26.45 -16.44
C ARG A 560 -44.27 -24.98 -16.35
N HIS A 561 -43.75 -24.25 -15.37
CA HIS A 561 -44.28 -22.94 -14.98
C HIS A 561 -43.33 -21.76 -15.21
N CYS A 562 -42.05 -21.99 -15.50
CA CYS A 562 -41.07 -20.95 -15.77
C CYS A 562 -40.49 -21.08 -17.18
N PRO A 563 -40.94 -20.28 -18.15
CA PRO A 563 -40.43 -20.35 -19.52
C PRO A 563 -38.93 -20.13 -19.60
N LEU A 564 -38.41 -19.17 -18.85
CA LEU A 564 -36.95 -18.91 -18.81
C LEU A 564 -36.16 -20.15 -18.38
N TYR A 565 -36.62 -20.89 -17.37
CA TYR A 565 -35.94 -22.10 -16.92
C TYR A 565 -36.02 -23.22 -17.99
N ALA A 566 -37.18 -23.37 -18.64
CA ALA A 566 -37.34 -24.32 -19.72
C ALA A 566 -36.41 -24.01 -20.91
N ASP A 567 -36.31 -22.74 -21.30
CA ASP A 567 -35.41 -22.32 -22.36
C ASP A 567 -33.94 -22.58 -22.04
N LEU A 568 -33.50 -22.24 -20.79
CA LEU A 568 -32.16 -22.54 -20.31
C LEU A 568 -31.87 -24.04 -20.30
N TRP A 569 -32.84 -24.85 -19.91
CA TRP A 569 -32.73 -26.31 -19.92
C TRP A 569 -32.61 -26.85 -21.36
N GLN A 570 -33.47 -26.43 -22.28
CA GLN A 570 -33.41 -26.83 -23.68
C GLN A 570 -32.10 -26.44 -24.36
N ALA A 571 -31.62 -25.20 -24.12
CA ALA A 571 -30.33 -24.76 -24.62
C ALA A 571 -29.18 -25.63 -24.13
N HIS A 572 -29.22 -26.06 -22.84
CA HIS A 572 -28.20 -26.90 -22.25
C HIS A 572 -28.24 -28.35 -22.79
N MET A 573 -29.44 -28.90 -23.05
CA MET A 573 -29.59 -30.24 -23.59
C MET A 573 -29.29 -30.30 -25.10
N GLY A 574 -29.65 -29.27 -25.85
CA GLY A 574 -29.37 -29.16 -27.29
C GLY A 574 -27.89 -29.09 -27.62
N VAL A 575 -27.07 -28.53 -26.74
CA VAL A 575 -25.60 -28.57 -26.87
C VAL A 575 -25.06 -29.98 -26.69
N LYS A 576 -25.65 -30.82 -25.80
CA LYS A 576 -25.23 -32.22 -25.62
C LYS A 576 -25.57 -33.13 -26.81
N GLU A 577 -26.65 -32.86 -27.52
CA GLU A 577 -27.02 -33.65 -28.74
C GLU A 577 -26.17 -33.25 -29.95
N GLY A 578 -25.62 -32.03 -29.98
CA GLY A 578 -24.72 -31.55 -31.04
C GLY A 578 -23.26 -32.07 -30.94
N GLU A 579 -22.82 -32.55 -29.75
CA GLU A 579 -21.48 -33.12 -29.56
C GLU A 579 -21.41 -34.63 -29.93
N THR A 580 -22.52 -35.24 -30.29
CA THR A 580 -22.58 -36.69 -30.64
C THR A 580 -22.68 -36.96 -32.16
N VAL A 581 -22.32 -35.96 -33.02
CA VAL A 581 -22.24 -36.16 -34.49
C VAL A 581 -20.80 -36.05 -34.98
#